data_0b42c24b0b93fe82833e40e859d226c5
#
_entry.id   0b42c24b0b93fe82833e40e859d226c5
#
_cell.length_a   1.000
_cell.length_b   1.000
_cell.length_c   1.000
_cell.angle_alpha   90.00
_cell.angle_beta   90.00
_cell.angle_gamma   90.00
#
_symmetry.space_group_name_H-M   'P 1'
#
loop_
_entity.id
_entity.type
_entity.pdbx_description
1 polymer ?
#
loop_
_entity_poly.entity_id
_entity_poly.type
_entity_poly.pdbx_seq_one_letter_code
_entity_poly.pdbx_strand_id
1 'polypeptide(L)'
;MKGIPALAFLLSALLALRVDSSHAQTSSPSPTKTAIFAGGCFWCIQPAFDKANGVIKTVVGYSGGTEPNPTYELVSSEKTGYRESIEITYDPAKISFDQLLDIYWRQIDPTQADGQFTDIGPSYRAAIFYKDNDEKRIAETSKEKLARSGKFEKPIVTEILPAMRFYPAEAYHQKYYQQNPEHFETFEKGSGRVRFERKTWGHAP
;
A
#
# COMPACT_ATOMS: atom_id res chain seq x y z
N MET A 1 65.88 -74.20 13.27
CA MET A 1 64.78 -74.39 14.19
C MET A 1 63.92 -73.15 14.10
N LYS A 2 62.82 -73.40 13.47
CA LYS A 2 61.46 -72.76 13.44
C LYS A 2 61.36 -71.26 13.69
N GLY A 3 61.21 -70.52 12.56
CA GLY A 3 60.78 -69.15 12.50
C GLY A 3 59.26 -69.06 12.60
N ILE A 4 58.78 -67.97 13.25
CA ILE A 4 57.38 -67.61 13.33
C ILE A 4 57.19 -66.40 12.44
N PRO A 5 56.18 -66.33 11.52
CA PRO A 5 55.94 -65.15 10.66
C PRO A 5 55.13 -64.09 11.39
N ALA A 6 55.57 -62.88 11.19
CA ALA A 6 54.84 -61.67 11.66
C ALA A 6 53.56 -61.41 10.82
N LEU A 7 52.44 -61.30 11.48
CA LEU A 7 51.12 -60.98 10.92
C LEU A 7 50.97 -59.44 10.81
N ALA A 8 50.95 -58.92 9.59
CA ALA A 8 50.75 -57.54 9.33
C ALA A 8 49.23 -57.21 9.41
N PHE A 9 48.81 -56.36 10.36
CA PHE A 9 47.47 -55.80 10.45
C PHE A 9 47.36 -54.60 9.50
N LEU A 10 46.62 -54.79 8.43
CA LEU A 10 46.18 -53.72 7.58
C LEU A 10 44.99 -52.99 8.24
N LEU A 11 45.23 -51.76 8.71
CA LEU A 11 44.20 -50.88 9.27
C LEU A 11 43.54 -50.10 8.11
N SER A 12 42.33 -50.52 7.68
CA SER A 12 41.55 -49.84 6.67
C SER A 12 40.85 -48.68 7.34
N ALA A 13 41.31 -47.44 7.10
CA ALA A 13 40.65 -46.22 7.50
C ALA A 13 39.43 -45.96 6.56
N LEU A 14 38.20 -46.19 7.05
CA LEU A 14 36.97 -45.76 6.39
C LEU A 14 36.83 -44.25 6.58
N LEU A 15 37.07 -43.50 5.53
CA LEU A 15 36.80 -42.07 5.47
C LEU A 15 35.29 -41.86 5.22
N ALA A 16 34.53 -41.63 6.28
CA ALA A 16 33.11 -41.30 6.18
C ALA A 16 32.93 -39.85 5.65
N LEU A 17 32.59 -39.71 4.37
CA LEU A 17 32.12 -38.43 3.82
C LEU A 17 30.81 -38.06 4.51
N ARG A 18 30.85 -37.02 5.36
CA ARG A 18 29.67 -36.38 5.85
C ARG A 18 29.13 -35.49 4.74
N VAL A 19 28.03 -35.90 4.13
CA VAL A 19 27.24 -35.05 3.26
C VAL A 19 26.41 -34.11 4.16
N ASP A 20 26.90 -32.88 4.36
CA ASP A 20 26.12 -31.84 5.00
C ASP A 20 24.97 -31.47 4.04
N SER A 21 23.81 -32.08 4.27
CA SER A 21 22.56 -31.65 3.62
C SER A 21 22.14 -30.29 4.21
N SER A 22 22.68 -29.21 3.68
CA SER A 22 22.14 -27.88 3.91
C SER A 22 20.72 -27.82 3.34
N HIS A 23 19.75 -28.07 4.19
CA HIS A 23 18.34 -27.82 3.87
C HIS A 23 18.20 -26.32 3.67
N ALA A 24 18.18 -25.90 2.41
CA ALA A 24 17.67 -24.56 2.06
C ALA A 24 16.23 -24.50 2.56
N GLN A 25 16.02 -23.82 3.68
CA GLN A 25 14.67 -23.48 4.14
C GLN A 25 14.04 -22.59 3.07
N THR A 26 13.21 -23.18 2.23
CA THR A 26 12.27 -22.45 1.41
C THR A 26 11.28 -21.77 2.37
N SER A 27 11.55 -20.51 2.71
CA SER A 27 10.60 -19.69 3.46
C SER A 27 9.31 -19.64 2.65
N SER A 28 8.24 -20.23 3.19
CA SER A 28 6.90 -20.04 2.65
C SER A 28 6.64 -18.52 2.54
N PRO A 29 6.07 -18.03 1.41
CA PRO A 29 5.75 -16.63 1.29
C PRO A 29 4.88 -16.21 2.47
N SER A 30 5.24 -15.15 3.16
CA SER A 30 4.39 -14.57 4.21
C SER A 30 3.02 -14.27 3.64
N PRO A 31 1.91 -14.55 4.36
CA PRO A 31 0.57 -14.27 3.86
C PRO A 31 0.45 -12.75 3.58
N THR A 32 0.13 -12.41 2.33
CA THR A 32 -0.07 -11.02 1.93
C THR A 32 -1.36 -10.46 2.52
N LYS A 33 -1.40 -9.15 2.78
CA LYS A 33 -2.59 -8.41 3.18
C LYS A 33 -2.96 -7.38 2.13
N THR A 34 -4.18 -6.85 2.21
CA THR A 34 -4.62 -5.74 1.38
C THR A 34 -5.13 -4.58 2.24
N ALA A 35 -4.97 -3.34 1.77
CA ALA A 35 -5.54 -2.12 2.34
C ALA A 35 -6.27 -1.34 1.25
N ILE A 36 -7.32 -0.57 1.60
CA ILE A 36 -8.07 0.25 0.65
C ILE A 36 -8.14 1.68 1.18
N PHE A 37 -7.72 2.65 0.36
CA PHE A 37 -7.78 4.08 0.67
C PHE A 37 -8.40 4.88 -0.47
N ALA A 38 -9.17 5.93 -0.13
CA ALA A 38 -9.60 6.97 -1.06
C ALA A 38 -8.88 8.28 -0.71
N GLY A 39 -8.32 8.97 -1.69
CA GLY A 39 -7.49 10.16 -1.44
C GLY A 39 -7.52 11.19 -2.57
N GLY A 40 -8.72 11.44 -3.11
CA GLY A 40 -8.90 12.26 -4.31
C GLY A 40 -8.57 11.47 -5.57
N CYS A 41 -8.10 12.13 -6.60
CA CYS A 41 -7.72 11.47 -7.85
C CYS A 41 -6.76 10.30 -7.61
N PHE A 42 -7.18 9.10 -7.96
CA PHE A 42 -6.42 7.87 -7.74
C PHE A 42 -5.13 7.79 -8.57
N TRP A 43 -5.01 8.54 -9.67
CA TRP A 43 -3.75 8.66 -10.41
C TRP A 43 -2.65 9.27 -9.55
N CYS A 44 -3.02 10.27 -8.70
CA CYS A 44 -2.07 11.01 -7.89
C CYS A 44 -1.55 10.23 -6.68
N ILE A 45 -2.39 9.38 -6.08
CA ILE A 45 -1.97 8.62 -4.90
C ILE A 45 -1.22 7.32 -5.23
N GLN A 46 -1.44 6.74 -6.42
CA GLN A 46 -0.85 5.46 -6.81
C GLN A 46 0.68 5.45 -6.79
N PRO A 47 1.40 6.47 -7.32
CA PRO A 47 2.86 6.45 -7.38
C PRO A 47 3.56 6.32 -6.03
N ALA A 48 2.99 6.91 -4.98
CA ALA A 48 3.58 6.86 -3.64
C ALA A 48 3.58 5.44 -3.06
N PHE A 49 2.48 4.71 -3.27
CA PHE A 49 2.39 3.31 -2.81
C PHE A 49 3.20 2.36 -3.69
N ASP A 50 3.27 2.61 -4.99
CA ASP A 50 4.06 1.77 -5.90
C ASP A 50 5.56 1.79 -5.59
N LYS A 51 6.07 2.89 -5.05
CA LYS A 51 7.47 3.05 -4.65
C LYS A 51 7.77 2.50 -3.25
N ALA A 52 6.73 2.17 -2.45
CA ALA A 52 6.91 1.77 -1.06
C ALA A 52 7.46 0.34 -0.96
N ASN A 53 8.57 0.19 -0.23
CA ASN A 53 9.15 -1.13 0.03
C ASN A 53 8.18 -1.99 0.86
N GLY A 54 7.87 -3.19 0.39
CA GLY A 54 6.89 -4.09 1.00
C GLY A 54 5.51 -4.05 0.34
N VAL A 55 5.20 -3.04 -0.48
CA VAL A 55 4.05 -3.07 -1.38
C VAL A 55 4.35 -3.98 -2.56
N ILE A 56 3.46 -4.92 -2.83
CA ILE A 56 3.59 -5.93 -3.89
C ILE A 56 2.85 -5.50 -5.15
N LYS A 57 1.65 -4.93 -4.97
CA LYS A 57 0.78 -4.54 -6.07
C LYS A 57 -0.16 -3.42 -5.61
N THR A 58 -0.45 -2.49 -6.50
CA THR A 58 -1.56 -1.55 -6.34
C THR A 58 -2.52 -1.67 -7.52
N VAL A 59 -3.79 -1.43 -7.24
CA VAL A 59 -4.86 -1.35 -8.24
C VAL A 59 -5.70 -0.13 -7.93
N VAL A 60 -5.91 0.77 -8.89
CA VAL A 60 -6.87 1.87 -8.72
C VAL A 60 -8.27 1.41 -9.10
N GLY A 61 -9.28 1.98 -8.45
CA GLY A 61 -10.66 1.54 -8.62
C GLY A 61 -11.64 2.32 -7.78
N TYR A 62 -12.76 1.69 -7.45
CA TYR A 62 -13.89 2.31 -6.78
C TYR A 62 -14.29 1.52 -5.55
N SER A 63 -14.54 2.22 -4.42
CA SER A 63 -15.04 1.62 -3.17
C SER A 63 -15.97 2.58 -2.43
N GLY A 64 -16.80 2.04 -1.53
CA GLY A 64 -17.70 2.83 -0.69
C GLY A 64 -19.12 3.00 -1.22
N GLY A 65 -19.40 2.61 -2.46
CA GLY A 65 -20.73 2.61 -3.06
C GLY A 65 -21.44 1.26 -2.96
N THR A 66 -22.72 1.25 -3.29
CA THR A 66 -23.60 0.07 -3.24
C THR A 66 -24.08 -0.39 -4.61
N GLU A 67 -23.99 0.46 -5.62
CA GLU A 67 -24.43 0.18 -6.96
C GLU A 67 -23.57 -0.95 -7.59
N PRO A 68 -24.17 -1.90 -8.32
CA PRO A 68 -23.40 -2.97 -8.95
C PRO A 68 -22.60 -2.46 -10.15
N ASN A 69 -21.39 -3.00 -10.33
CA ASN A 69 -20.54 -2.79 -11.50
C ASN A 69 -20.33 -1.31 -11.86
N PRO A 70 -19.72 -0.50 -10.96
CA PRO A 70 -19.43 0.89 -11.24
C PRO A 70 -18.47 1.02 -12.43
N THR A 71 -18.73 2.04 -13.27
CA THR A 71 -17.83 2.49 -14.32
C THR A 71 -17.32 3.89 -14.01
N TYR A 72 -16.27 4.32 -14.69
CA TYR A 72 -15.75 5.69 -14.52
C TYR A 72 -16.84 6.75 -14.76
N GLU A 73 -17.64 6.59 -15.83
CA GLU A 73 -18.72 7.53 -16.15
C GLU A 73 -19.77 7.61 -15.03
N LEU A 74 -20.09 6.45 -14.42
CA LEU A 74 -21.05 6.41 -13.32
C LEU A 74 -20.50 7.10 -12.08
N VAL A 75 -19.25 6.81 -11.69
CA VAL A 75 -18.61 7.39 -10.49
C VAL A 75 -18.35 8.88 -10.68
N SER A 76 -17.82 9.30 -11.83
CA SER A 76 -17.54 10.70 -12.16
C SER A 76 -18.81 11.55 -12.36
N SER A 77 -19.98 10.91 -12.47
CA SER A 77 -21.26 11.64 -12.46
C SER A 77 -21.62 12.23 -11.09
N GLU A 78 -20.87 11.90 -10.04
CA GLU A 78 -21.06 12.32 -8.63
C GLU A 78 -22.43 11.91 -8.02
N LYS A 79 -23.12 10.91 -8.60
CA LYS A 79 -24.45 10.45 -8.18
C LYS A 79 -24.41 9.11 -7.43
N THR A 80 -23.22 8.59 -7.14
CA THR A 80 -23.02 7.31 -6.44
C THR A 80 -22.35 7.52 -5.09
N GLY A 81 -22.35 6.47 -4.26
CA GLY A 81 -21.56 6.45 -3.03
C GLY A 81 -20.08 6.08 -3.23
N TYR A 82 -19.68 5.78 -4.47
CA TYR A 82 -18.30 5.38 -4.77
C TYR A 82 -17.31 6.53 -4.68
N ARG A 83 -16.09 6.17 -4.25
CA ARG A 83 -14.93 7.05 -4.25
C ARG A 83 -13.84 6.45 -5.11
N GLU A 84 -13.09 7.31 -5.81
CA GLU A 84 -11.83 6.93 -6.40
C GLU A 84 -10.89 6.43 -5.30
N SER A 85 -10.47 5.18 -5.42
CA SER A 85 -9.78 4.43 -4.37
C SER A 85 -8.60 3.67 -4.92
N ILE A 86 -7.69 3.29 -4.03
CA ILE A 86 -6.58 2.39 -4.33
C ILE A 86 -6.65 1.17 -3.42
N GLU A 87 -6.54 -0.03 -4.00
CA GLU A 87 -6.28 -1.27 -3.27
C GLU A 87 -4.79 -1.58 -3.33
N ILE A 88 -4.20 -1.82 -2.16
CA ILE A 88 -2.77 -2.05 -1.96
C ILE A 88 -2.58 -3.46 -1.41
N THR A 89 -1.95 -4.34 -2.19
CA THR A 89 -1.48 -5.65 -1.70
C THR A 89 -0.07 -5.49 -1.16
N TYR A 90 0.18 -5.91 0.06
CA TYR A 90 1.46 -5.71 0.74
C TYR A 90 1.91 -6.94 1.55
N ASP A 91 3.22 -7.02 1.80
CA ASP A 91 3.85 -7.99 2.70
C ASP A 91 3.89 -7.40 4.11
N PRO A 92 3.08 -7.91 5.07
CA PRO A 92 3.03 -7.34 6.43
C PRO A 92 4.31 -7.55 7.24
N ALA A 93 5.24 -8.40 6.77
CA ALA A 93 6.56 -8.53 7.37
C ALA A 93 7.52 -7.40 6.96
N LYS A 94 7.21 -6.67 5.88
CA LYS A 94 8.05 -5.57 5.35
C LYS A 94 7.46 -4.20 5.58
N ILE A 95 6.14 -4.07 5.51
CA ILE A 95 5.42 -2.82 5.74
C ILE A 95 4.12 -3.09 6.50
N SER A 96 3.88 -2.35 7.58
CA SER A 96 2.67 -2.47 8.37
C SER A 96 1.53 -1.59 7.82
N PHE A 97 0.29 -1.85 8.27
CA PHE A 97 -0.86 -0.99 7.95
C PHE A 97 -0.66 0.44 8.46
N ASP A 98 -0.06 0.64 9.63
CA ASP A 98 0.27 1.97 10.18
C ASP A 98 1.28 2.73 9.30
N GLN A 99 2.29 2.03 8.76
CA GLN A 99 3.24 2.64 7.82
C GLN A 99 2.58 2.99 6.47
N LEU A 100 1.59 2.21 6.00
CA LEU A 100 0.79 2.57 4.83
C LEU A 100 -0.05 3.83 5.10
N LEU A 101 -0.58 4.00 6.32
CA LEU A 101 -1.27 5.22 6.74
C LEU A 101 -0.33 6.43 6.77
N ASP A 102 0.92 6.27 7.20
CA ASP A 102 1.92 7.36 7.15
C ASP A 102 2.19 7.84 5.71
N ILE A 103 2.21 6.91 4.74
CA ILE A 103 2.28 7.26 3.31
C ILE A 103 0.99 7.98 2.88
N TYR A 104 -0.18 7.43 3.21
CA TYR A 104 -1.49 7.95 2.84
C TYR A 104 -1.69 9.39 3.30
N TRP A 105 -1.38 9.72 4.57
CA TRP A 105 -1.54 11.05 5.12
C TRP A 105 -0.73 12.13 4.40
N ARG A 106 0.37 11.73 3.76
CA ARG A 106 1.20 12.64 2.98
C ARG A 106 0.60 12.96 1.61
N GLN A 107 -0.28 12.09 1.11
CA GLN A 107 -0.88 12.23 -0.22
C GLN A 107 -2.15 13.07 -0.24
N ILE A 108 -2.68 13.50 0.91
CA ILE A 108 -3.97 14.18 1.01
C ILE A 108 -3.89 15.45 1.84
N ASP A 109 -4.85 16.37 1.64
CA ASP A 109 -5.23 17.37 2.65
C ASP A 109 -6.30 16.74 3.55
N PRO A 110 -5.94 16.28 4.75
CA PRO A 110 -6.86 15.57 5.62
C PRO A 110 -7.93 16.50 6.24
N THR A 111 -7.84 17.81 5.99
CA THR A 111 -8.80 18.84 6.47
C THR A 111 -9.82 19.24 5.42
N GLN A 112 -9.69 18.74 4.17
CA GLN A 112 -10.61 19.04 3.09
C GLN A 112 -11.78 18.04 3.06
N ALA A 113 -13.02 18.53 3.14
CA ALA A 113 -14.20 17.68 3.29
C ALA A 113 -14.96 17.40 1.99
N ASP A 114 -14.78 18.24 0.97
CA ASP A 114 -15.57 18.26 -0.27
C ASP A 114 -14.86 17.65 -1.48
N GLY A 115 -13.69 17.09 -1.28
CA GLY A 115 -12.84 16.52 -2.32
C GLY A 115 -11.39 16.50 -1.90
N GLN A 116 -10.47 16.63 -2.86
CA GLN A 116 -9.04 16.77 -2.61
C GLN A 116 -8.40 17.73 -3.61
N PHE A 117 -7.83 18.82 -3.11
CA PHE A 117 -7.19 19.87 -3.90
C PHE A 117 -8.17 20.51 -4.90
N THR A 118 -7.92 20.41 -6.21
CA THR A 118 -8.81 20.93 -7.25
C THR A 118 -9.91 19.94 -7.67
N ASP A 119 -9.82 18.69 -7.23
CA ASP A 119 -10.80 17.66 -7.52
C ASP A 119 -11.91 17.73 -6.46
N ILE A 120 -13.03 18.34 -6.83
CA ILE A 120 -14.17 18.58 -5.95
C ILE A 120 -15.31 17.64 -6.31
N GLY A 121 -15.88 16.99 -5.31
CA GLY A 121 -17.01 16.09 -5.46
C GLY A 121 -16.95 14.90 -4.48
N PRO A 122 -18.10 14.22 -4.27
CA PRO A 122 -18.19 13.04 -3.41
C PRO A 122 -17.21 11.93 -3.78
N SER A 123 -16.94 11.70 -5.07
CA SER A 123 -16.03 10.67 -5.54
C SER A 123 -14.56 10.92 -5.16
N TYR A 124 -14.20 12.16 -4.84
CA TYR A 124 -12.83 12.57 -4.46
C TYR A 124 -12.62 12.74 -2.96
N ARG A 125 -13.63 12.44 -2.13
CA ARG A 125 -13.50 12.57 -0.67
C ARG A 125 -12.55 11.53 -0.10
N ALA A 126 -11.68 11.96 0.82
CA ALA A 126 -10.71 11.08 1.47
C ALA A 126 -11.36 10.11 2.46
N ALA A 127 -10.94 8.84 2.43
CA ALA A 127 -11.37 7.82 3.39
C ALA A 127 -10.33 6.70 3.56
N ILE A 128 -10.33 6.11 4.74
CA ILE A 128 -9.65 4.86 5.09
C ILE A 128 -10.71 3.79 5.25
N PHE A 129 -10.63 2.69 4.48
CA PHE A 129 -11.57 1.58 4.56
C PHE A 129 -10.96 0.44 5.38
N TYR A 130 -11.48 0.22 6.59
CA TYR A 130 -11.01 -0.84 7.50
C TYR A 130 -11.76 -2.16 7.29
N LYS A 131 -11.07 -3.29 7.43
CA LYS A 131 -11.63 -4.65 7.26
C LYS A 131 -11.99 -5.31 8.59
N ASP A 132 -11.30 -4.91 9.65
CA ASP A 132 -11.49 -5.45 10.99
C ASP A 132 -11.29 -4.39 12.08
N ASN A 133 -11.54 -4.78 13.32
CA ASN A 133 -11.42 -3.87 14.46
C ASN A 133 -9.98 -3.43 14.76
N ASP A 134 -8.98 -4.23 14.37
CA ASP A 134 -7.57 -3.85 14.54
C ASP A 134 -7.18 -2.77 13.54
N GLU A 135 -7.53 -2.92 12.25
CA GLU A 135 -7.32 -1.87 11.24
C GLU A 135 -8.08 -0.59 11.62
N LYS A 136 -9.33 -0.70 12.12
CA LYS A 136 -10.09 0.45 12.60
C LYS A 136 -9.36 1.18 13.70
N ARG A 137 -8.93 0.47 14.74
CA ARG A 137 -8.22 1.03 15.89
C ARG A 137 -6.90 1.70 15.48
N ILE A 138 -6.15 1.07 14.57
CA ILE A 138 -4.89 1.63 14.03
C ILE A 138 -5.18 2.91 13.26
N ALA A 139 -6.20 2.93 12.39
CA ALA A 139 -6.58 4.10 11.61
C ALA A 139 -7.04 5.27 12.52
N GLU A 140 -7.87 5.00 13.52
CA GLU A 140 -8.31 6.00 14.50
C GLU A 140 -7.13 6.57 15.29
N THR A 141 -6.23 5.72 15.78
CA THR A 141 -5.01 6.13 16.50
C THR A 141 -4.10 6.98 15.62
N SER A 142 -3.90 6.59 14.37
CA SER A 142 -3.09 7.33 13.40
C SER A 142 -3.70 8.71 13.10
N LYS A 143 -5.03 8.79 12.91
CA LYS A 143 -5.76 10.05 12.73
C LYS A 143 -5.63 10.97 13.94
N GLU A 144 -5.76 10.44 15.16
CA GLU A 144 -5.56 11.21 16.39
C GLU A 144 -4.13 11.73 16.54
N LYS A 145 -3.13 10.89 16.24
CA LYS A 145 -1.71 11.29 16.23
C LYS A 145 -1.48 12.45 15.26
N LEU A 146 -2.06 12.36 14.06
CA LEU A 146 -1.99 13.41 13.07
C LEU A 146 -2.65 14.70 13.57
N ALA A 147 -3.85 14.62 14.14
CA ALA A 147 -4.57 15.78 14.69
C ALA A 147 -3.77 16.49 15.80
N ARG A 148 -3.04 15.73 16.62
CA ARG A 148 -2.19 16.29 17.71
C ARG A 148 -0.82 16.76 17.25
N SER A 149 -0.46 16.53 15.98
CA SER A 149 0.89 16.85 15.47
C SER A 149 1.20 18.35 15.36
N GLY A 150 0.19 19.19 15.43
CA GLY A 150 0.31 20.64 15.20
C GLY A 150 0.53 21.05 13.74
N LYS A 151 0.46 20.07 12.80
CA LYS A 151 0.64 20.34 11.36
C LYS A 151 -0.56 21.00 10.71
N PHE A 152 -1.75 20.82 11.28
CA PHE A 152 -3.01 21.30 10.75
C PHE A 152 -3.74 22.14 11.78
N GLU A 153 -4.20 23.33 11.35
CA GLU A 153 -5.02 24.22 12.20
C GLU A 153 -6.51 23.81 12.19
N LYS A 154 -6.94 23.19 11.09
CA LYS A 154 -8.30 22.71 10.92
C LYS A 154 -8.44 21.27 11.40
N PRO A 155 -9.66 20.84 11.81
CA PRO A 155 -9.93 19.45 12.15
C PRO A 155 -9.61 18.47 11.02
N ILE A 156 -9.13 17.28 11.37
CA ILE A 156 -8.95 16.17 10.43
C ILE A 156 -10.34 15.57 10.14
N VAL A 157 -10.80 15.71 8.91
CA VAL A 157 -12.15 15.30 8.47
C VAL A 157 -12.14 13.99 7.65
N THR A 158 -10.97 13.44 7.34
CA THR A 158 -10.86 12.14 6.67
C THR A 158 -11.70 11.09 7.38
N GLU A 159 -12.55 10.37 6.64
CA GLU A 159 -13.46 9.36 7.17
C GLU A 159 -12.75 8.02 7.38
N ILE A 160 -13.17 7.27 8.41
CA ILE A 160 -12.75 5.89 8.65
C ILE A 160 -14.00 5.03 8.56
N LEU A 161 -14.12 4.24 7.50
CA LEU A 161 -15.32 3.54 7.09
C LEU A 161 -15.08 2.03 7.01
N PRO A 162 -16.10 1.18 7.24
CA PRO A 162 -15.97 -0.24 6.99
C PRO A 162 -15.68 -0.49 5.51
N ALA A 163 -14.79 -1.44 5.22
CA ALA A 163 -14.47 -1.81 3.85
C ALA A 163 -15.70 -2.43 3.17
N MET A 164 -15.98 -1.93 1.97
CA MET A 164 -16.96 -2.46 1.04
C MET A 164 -16.25 -3.11 -0.14
N ARG A 165 -17.02 -3.71 -1.04
CA ARG A 165 -16.45 -4.33 -2.23
C ARG A 165 -15.66 -3.29 -3.03
N PHE A 166 -14.43 -3.66 -3.40
CA PHE A 166 -13.60 -2.90 -4.31
C PHE A 166 -13.84 -3.37 -5.74
N TYR A 167 -13.96 -2.42 -6.65
CA TYR A 167 -14.09 -2.67 -8.09
C TYR A 167 -12.90 -2.02 -8.80
N PRO A 168 -12.05 -2.80 -9.49
CA PRO A 168 -10.96 -2.23 -10.28
C PRO A 168 -11.48 -1.26 -11.34
N ALA A 169 -10.83 -0.12 -11.47
CA ALA A 169 -11.08 0.79 -12.57
C ALA A 169 -10.54 0.22 -13.89
N GLU A 170 -10.97 0.81 -14.97
CA GLU A 170 -10.64 0.43 -16.34
C GLU A 170 -9.12 0.45 -16.57
N ALA A 171 -8.64 -0.36 -17.50
CA ALA A 171 -7.21 -0.59 -17.72
C ALA A 171 -6.42 0.70 -18.01
N TYR A 172 -7.02 1.69 -18.68
CA TYR A 172 -6.36 2.96 -18.99
C TYR A 172 -6.12 3.85 -17.78
N HIS A 173 -6.76 3.58 -16.63
CA HIS A 173 -6.49 4.27 -15.37
C HIS A 173 -5.33 3.66 -14.58
N GLN A 174 -5.00 2.38 -14.82
CA GLN A 174 -3.97 1.68 -14.06
C GLN A 174 -2.58 2.23 -14.39
N LYS A 175 -1.79 2.59 -13.37
CA LYS A 175 -0.44 3.16 -13.56
C LYS A 175 -0.42 4.34 -14.54
N TYR A 176 -1.41 5.21 -14.47
CA TYR A 176 -1.57 6.33 -15.40
C TYR A 176 -0.30 7.19 -15.51
N TYR A 177 0.39 7.41 -14.40
CA TYR A 177 1.65 8.15 -14.34
C TYR A 177 2.79 7.53 -15.16
N GLN A 178 2.73 6.21 -15.44
CA GLN A 178 3.70 5.53 -16.32
C GLN A 178 3.24 5.55 -17.79
N GLN A 179 1.94 5.45 -18.03
CA GLN A 179 1.38 5.41 -19.38
C GLN A 179 1.35 6.80 -20.03
N ASN A 180 1.15 7.86 -19.23
CA ASN A 180 0.97 9.24 -19.67
C ASN A 180 1.78 10.22 -18.82
N PRO A 181 3.12 10.10 -18.75
CA PRO A 181 3.94 10.82 -17.78
C PRO A 181 3.85 12.35 -17.89
N GLU A 182 3.87 12.92 -19.10
CA GLU A 182 3.79 14.36 -19.32
C GLU A 182 2.44 14.95 -18.87
N HIS A 183 1.34 14.27 -19.23
CA HIS A 183 0.00 14.70 -18.82
C HIS A 183 -0.16 14.57 -17.30
N PHE A 184 0.31 13.48 -16.72
CA PHE A 184 0.26 13.25 -15.28
C PHE A 184 1.04 14.34 -14.52
N GLU A 185 2.27 14.66 -14.92
CA GLU A 185 3.09 15.68 -14.28
C GLU A 185 2.43 17.06 -14.33
N THR A 186 1.83 17.42 -15.47
CA THR A 186 1.12 18.69 -15.65
C THR A 186 -0.10 18.74 -14.72
N PHE A 187 -0.90 17.67 -14.68
CA PHE A 187 -2.09 17.56 -13.84
C PHE A 187 -1.74 17.61 -12.35
N GLU A 188 -0.76 16.82 -11.89
CA GLU A 188 -0.34 16.76 -10.49
C GLU A 188 0.15 18.13 -9.99
N LYS A 189 1.00 18.80 -10.77
CA LYS A 189 1.47 20.17 -10.45
C LYS A 189 0.33 21.18 -10.42
N GLY A 190 -0.57 21.10 -11.40
CA GLY A 190 -1.73 22.00 -11.53
C GLY A 190 -2.75 21.85 -10.41
N SER A 191 -2.91 20.65 -9.85
CA SER A 191 -3.83 20.37 -8.75
C SER A 191 -3.48 21.09 -7.44
N GLY A 192 -2.23 21.52 -7.27
CA GLY A 192 -1.73 22.11 -6.02
C GLY A 192 -1.24 21.10 -4.98
N ARG A 193 -1.38 19.79 -5.23
CA ARG A 193 -0.95 18.70 -4.35
C ARG A 193 0.54 18.80 -4.02
N VAL A 194 1.40 18.88 -5.02
CA VAL A 194 2.86 18.98 -4.85
C VAL A 194 3.26 20.15 -3.96
N ARG A 195 2.60 21.31 -4.12
CA ARG A 195 2.85 22.49 -3.28
C ARG A 195 2.43 22.27 -1.84
N PHE A 196 1.27 21.64 -1.62
CA PHE A 196 0.75 21.30 -0.30
C PHE A 196 1.68 20.29 0.41
N GLU A 197 2.07 19.22 -0.26
CA GLU A 197 2.98 18.20 0.29
C GLU A 197 4.29 18.83 0.74
N ARG A 198 4.90 19.64 -0.13
CA ARG A 198 6.17 20.32 0.18
C ARG A 198 6.04 21.28 1.36
N LYS A 199 4.92 22.04 1.45
CA LYS A 199 4.67 22.98 2.55
C LYS A 199 4.44 22.26 3.87
N THR A 200 3.69 21.14 3.87
CA THR A 200 3.24 20.46 5.08
C THR A 200 4.25 19.44 5.61
N TRP A 201 4.94 18.75 4.70
CA TRP A 201 5.80 17.63 5.04
C TRP A 201 7.29 17.89 4.77
N GLY A 202 7.64 18.97 4.13
CA GLY A 202 9.00 19.27 3.71
C GLY A 202 9.29 18.75 2.30
N HIS A 203 10.35 17.97 2.11
CA HIS A 203 10.65 17.40 0.80
C HIS A 203 9.60 16.32 0.45
N ALA A 204 9.15 16.34 -0.81
CA ALA A 204 8.33 15.25 -1.32
C ALA A 204 9.10 13.92 -1.21
N PRO A 205 8.43 12.81 -0.94
CA PRO A 205 9.05 11.49 -0.84
C PRO A 205 9.69 11.02 -2.14
#